data_5a082b49914c672bcac5e438f5861153
#
_entry.id   5a082b49914c672bcac5e438f5861153
#
_cell.length_a   1.000
_cell.length_b   1.000
_cell.length_c   1.000
_cell.angle_alpha   90.00
_cell.angle_beta   90.00
_cell.angle_gamma   90.00
#
_symmetry.space_group_name_H-M   'P 1'
#
loop_
_entity.id
_entity.type
_entity.pdbx_description
1 polymer ?
#
loop_
_entity_poly.entity_id
_entity_poly.type
_entity_poly.pdbx_seq_one_letter_code
_entity_poly.pdbx_strand_id
1 'polypeptide(L)'
;LAAYVMRSANLEELLGFRDALLELAVRINIFDGETLDVCGTGGDKKNTFNISTLTAFVVAGAGIPVTKHGNYGVSSASGSSNVMEYLGYRFSSDKDKLLKEMEQAGICFMHAPLFHPALKAIGGIRKQLGVKTFFNILGPLVNPASPRFQLSGVFNIEAGRVYSYLLQRENKQFSVVYSLDGYDEVSLTADVKIFSRNGENLLSPADFGFEIIDGSLLQAGSTVQEAAGAFIEILENKSTEPLKQVVMANAALAIQ
;
A
#
# COMPACT_ATOMS: atom_id res chain seq x y z
N LEU A 1 12.58 18.40 -9.73
CA LEU A 1 11.14 18.09 -9.57
C LEU A 1 10.29 18.82 -10.62
N ALA A 2 10.41 20.14 -10.76
CA ALA A 2 9.58 20.91 -11.71
C ALA A 2 9.64 20.36 -13.15
N ALA A 3 10.81 19.96 -13.64
CA ALA A 3 10.94 19.36 -14.97
C ALA A 3 10.10 18.07 -15.12
N TYR A 4 9.99 17.26 -14.08
CA TYR A 4 9.18 16.02 -14.07
C TYR A 4 7.68 16.25 -13.83
N VAL A 5 7.27 17.46 -13.47
CA VAL A 5 5.86 17.87 -13.50
C VAL A 5 5.43 18.20 -14.93
N MET A 6 6.36 18.76 -15.73
CA MET A 6 6.10 19.11 -17.12
C MET A 6 6.18 17.93 -18.10
N ARG A 7 6.87 16.87 -17.72
CA ARG A 7 6.94 15.61 -18.45
C ARG A 7 6.95 14.42 -17.49
N SER A 8 6.34 13.33 -17.86
CA SER A 8 6.41 12.10 -17.07
C SER A 8 7.84 11.54 -17.08
N ALA A 9 8.25 10.94 -15.96
CA ALA A 9 9.47 10.15 -15.91
C ALA A 9 9.29 8.89 -16.78
N ASN A 10 10.30 8.55 -17.57
CA ASN A 10 10.30 7.29 -18.30
C ASN A 10 10.69 6.12 -17.39
N LEU A 11 10.61 4.89 -17.93
CA LEU A 11 10.81 3.68 -17.15
C LEU A 11 12.23 3.59 -16.56
N GLU A 12 13.26 3.94 -17.34
CA GLU A 12 14.66 3.89 -16.91
C GLU A 12 14.96 4.96 -15.83
N GLU A 13 14.34 6.12 -15.93
CA GLU A 13 14.43 7.16 -14.89
C GLU A 13 13.76 6.70 -13.59
N LEU A 14 12.59 6.06 -13.67
CA LEU A 14 11.91 5.51 -12.49
C LEU A 14 12.73 4.40 -11.82
N LEU A 15 13.35 3.51 -12.61
CA LEU A 15 14.28 2.50 -12.13
C LEU A 15 15.48 3.14 -11.41
N GLY A 16 16.12 4.13 -12.03
CA GLY A 16 17.25 4.85 -11.43
C GLY A 16 16.87 5.53 -10.12
N PHE A 17 15.71 6.19 -10.04
CA PHE A 17 15.24 6.79 -8.79
C PHE A 17 14.91 5.76 -7.71
N ARG A 18 14.27 4.64 -8.09
CA ARG A 18 14.02 3.53 -7.17
C ARG A 18 15.33 2.97 -6.61
N ASP A 19 16.27 2.65 -7.48
CA ASP A 19 17.54 2.05 -7.10
C ASP A 19 18.34 2.99 -6.16
N ALA A 20 18.41 4.27 -6.48
CA ALA A 20 19.03 5.27 -5.62
C ALA A 20 18.33 5.38 -4.25
N LEU A 21 17.00 5.31 -4.20
CA LEU A 21 16.26 5.34 -2.93
C LEU A 21 16.53 4.09 -2.10
N LEU A 22 16.62 2.91 -2.73
CA LEU A 22 16.94 1.66 -2.04
C LEU A 22 18.40 1.61 -1.59
N GLU A 23 19.33 2.19 -2.36
CA GLU A 23 20.75 2.30 -1.98
C GLU A 23 20.92 3.21 -0.75
N LEU A 24 20.20 4.33 -0.71
CA LEU A 24 20.23 5.30 0.38
C LEU A 24 19.32 4.94 1.56
N ALA A 25 18.52 3.89 1.44
CA ALA A 25 17.63 3.45 2.51
C ALA A 25 18.41 2.80 3.67
N VAL A 26 17.85 2.93 4.86
CA VAL A 26 18.25 2.10 6.01
C VAL A 26 17.72 0.70 5.77
N ARG A 27 18.54 -0.15 5.15
CA ARG A 27 18.17 -1.55 4.87
C ARG A 27 18.14 -2.35 6.16
N ILE A 28 17.14 -3.22 6.26
CA ILE A 28 16.99 -4.07 7.42
C ILE A 28 16.53 -5.48 6.96
N ASN A 29 17.31 -6.49 7.39
CA ASN A 29 16.87 -7.87 7.27
C ASN A 29 16.29 -8.29 8.63
N ILE A 30 14.97 -8.45 8.69
CA ILE A 30 14.21 -8.76 9.89
C ILE A 30 13.55 -10.13 9.84
N PHE A 31 13.65 -10.82 8.72
CA PHE A 31 13.06 -12.14 8.56
C PHE A 31 13.84 -12.92 7.49
N ASP A 32 14.27 -14.14 7.82
CA ASP A 32 15.04 -14.98 6.89
C ASP A 32 14.14 -15.69 5.85
N GLY A 33 12.83 -15.59 5.99
CA GLY A 33 11.85 -16.13 5.07
C GLY A 33 11.30 -15.09 4.10
N GLU A 34 10.36 -15.53 3.29
CA GLU A 34 9.67 -14.68 2.33
C GLU A 34 8.56 -13.87 3.02
N THR A 35 8.49 -12.58 2.73
CA THR A 35 7.46 -11.68 3.28
C THR A 35 6.62 -11.05 2.19
N LEU A 36 5.43 -10.60 2.56
CA LEU A 36 4.52 -9.84 1.70
C LEU A 36 4.50 -8.35 2.12
N ASP A 37 4.45 -7.45 1.13
CA ASP A 37 4.05 -6.06 1.33
C ASP A 37 2.68 -5.80 0.72
N VAL A 38 1.82 -5.11 1.46
CA VAL A 38 0.52 -4.61 0.99
C VAL A 38 0.56 -3.08 1.03
N CYS A 39 0.98 -2.47 -0.07
CA CYS A 39 1.22 -1.03 -0.12
C CYS A 39 0.78 -0.43 -1.46
N GLY A 40 -0.26 0.40 -1.47
CA GLY A 40 -0.70 1.16 -2.63
C GLY A 40 0.05 2.47 -2.84
N THR A 41 -0.10 3.06 -4.02
CA THR A 41 0.43 4.39 -4.34
C THR A 41 -0.31 5.49 -3.59
N GLY A 42 -1.55 5.25 -3.21
CA GLY A 42 -2.47 6.28 -2.77
C GLY A 42 -2.77 7.29 -3.88
N GLY A 43 -3.45 8.37 -3.52
CA GLY A 43 -3.66 9.47 -4.46
C GLY A 43 -4.82 9.29 -5.43
N ASP A 44 -5.66 8.31 -5.23
CA ASP A 44 -6.92 8.08 -5.95
C ASP A 44 -8.00 9.14 -5.63
N LYS A 45 -7.82 9.90 -4.54
CA LYS A 45 -8.75 10.93 -4.04
C LYS A 45 -10.10 10.40 -3.57
N LYS A 46 -10.19 9.12 -3.28
CA LYS A 46 -11.44 8.46 -2.86
C LYS A 46 -11.70 8.56 -1.36
N ASN A 47 -10.66 8.87 -0.55
CA ASN A 47 -10.75 8.96 0.92
C ASN A 47 -11.37 7.71 1.57
N THR A 48 -10.94 6.53 1.12
CA THR A 48 -11.38 5.24 1.65
C THR A 48 -10.82 4.99 3.06
N PHE A 49 -11.49 4.13 3.82
CA PHE A 49 -10.91 3.57 5.03
C PHE A 49 -9.58 2.82 4.72
N ASN A 50 -8.76 2.55 5.73
CA ASN A 50 -7.40 2.04 5.54
C ASN A 50 -7.37 0.57 5.08
N ILE A 51 -7.92 0.29 3.87
CA ILE A 51 -8.11 -1.05 3.30
C ILE A 51 -6.80 -1.83 3.30
N SER A 52 -5.73 -1.30 2.70
CA SER A 52 -4.44 -2.00 2.61
C SER A 52 -3.81 -2.33 3.96
N THR A 53 -4.04 -1.48 4.98
CA THR A 53 -3.51 -1.74 6.31
C THR A 53 -4.31 -2.85 7.00
N LEU A 54 -5.63 -2.83 6.91
CA LEU A 54 -6.50 -3.91 7.40
C LEU A 54 -6.19 -5.23 6.69
N THR A 55 -6.04 -5.20 5.37
CA THR A 55 -5.60 -6.35 4.57
C THR A 55 -4.30 -6.95 5.11
N ALA A 56 -3.32 -6.11 5.43
CA ALA A 56 -2.04 -6.55 5.98
C ALA A 56 -2.20 -7.30 7.32
N PHE A 57 -3.09 -6.83 8.20
CA PHE A 57 -3.39 -7.53 9.46
C PHE A 57 -4.11 -8.86 9.24
N VAL A 58 -5.09 -8.90 8.33
CA VAL A 58 -5.83 -10.14 8.01
C VAL A 58 -4.89 -11.18 7.41
N VAL A 59 -4.00 -10.78 6.49
CA VAL A 59 -3.00 -11.66 5.88
C VAL A 59 -2.01 -12.19 6.92
N ALA A 60 -1.53 -11.33 7.82
CA ALA A 60 -0.67 -11.76 8.93
C ALA A 60 -1.40 -12.74 9.86
N GLY A 61 -2.67 -12.47 10.16
CA GLY A 61 -3.53 -13.39 10.92
C GLY A 61 -3.77 -14.74 10.24
N ALA A 62 -3.68 -14.79 8.91
CA ALA A 62 -3.71 -16.03 8.13
C ALA A 62 -2.35 -16.78 8.12
N GLY A 63 -1.31 -16.26 8.79
CA GLY A 63 -0.01 -16.90 8.94
C GLY A 63 1.02 -16.52 7.87
N ILE A 64 0.75 -15.53 7.03
CA ILE A 64 1.71 -15.04 6.04
C ILE A 64 2.49 -13.84 6.62
N PRO A 65 3.82 -13.90 6.70
CA PRO A 65 4.63 -12.82 7.26
C PRO A 65 4.52 -11.53 6.41
N VAL A 66 4.21 -10.39 7.07
CA VAL A 66 4.01 -9.10 6.41
C VAL A 66 5.03 -8.07 6.86
N THR A 67 5.76 -7.48 5.91
CA THR A 67 6.62 -6.31 6.12
C THR A 67 5.98 -5.10 5.46
N LYS A 68 5.01 -4.48 6.17
CA LYS A 68 4.20 -3.43 5.58
C LYS A 68 4.96 -2.11 5.45
N HIS A 69 5.18 -1.65 4.21
CA HIS A 69 5.64 -0.29 3.95
C HIS A 69 4.47 0.69 4.05
N GLY A 70 4.69 1.83 4.70
CA GLY A 70 3.65 2.82 4.91
C GLY A 70 4.17 4.20 5.24
N ASN A 71 3.28 5.19 5.12
CA ASN A 71 3.57 6.58 5.39
C ASN A 71 2.32 7.30 5.91
N TYR A 72 2.49 8.55 6.32
CA TYR A 72 1.38 9.47 6.56
C TYR A 72 0.60 9.74 5.27
N GLY A 73 -0.69 10.05 5.41
CA GLY A 73 -1.53 10.45 4.29
C GLY A 73 -1.02 11.73 3.63
N VAL A 74 -0.99 11.74 2.30
CA VAL A 74 -0.61 12.92 1.51
C VAL A 74 -1.85 13.59 0.91
N SER A 75 -2.81 12.79 0.49
CA SER A 75 -4.05 13.22 -0.17
C SER A 75 -5.33 12.80 0.56
N SER A 76 -5.23 11.95 1.57
CA SER A 76 -6.33 11.51 2.42
C SER A 76 -6.24 12.14 3.81
N ALA A 77 -7.36 12.19 4.52
CA ALA A 77 -7.43 12.66 5.90
C ALA A 77 -6.58 11.80 6.85
N SER A 78 -6.44 10.51 6.55
CA SER A 78 -5.69 9.55 7.37
C SER A 78 -4.97 8.50 6.53
N GLY A 79 -3.63 8.58 6.47
CA GLY A 79 -2.80 7.50 5.93
C GLY A 79 -2.60 6.36 6.95
N SER A 80 -1.98 5.27 6.52
CA SER A 80 -1.69 4.11 7.37
C SER A 80 -0.97 4.47 8.67
N SER A 81 0.05 5.34 8.59
CA SER A 81 0.80 5.75 9.76
C SER A 81 0.01 6.64 10.71
N ASN A 82 -0.92 7.48 10.20
CA ASN A 82 -1.76 8.31 11.04
C ASN A 82 -2.67 7.45 11.94
N VAL A 83 -3.31 6.43 11.36
CA VAL A 83 -4.20 5.54 12.10
C VAL A 83 -3.43 4.71 13.12
N MET A 84 -2.30 4.13 12.72
CA MET A 84 -1.48 3.32 13.62
C MET A 84 -0.94 4.12 14.82
N GLU A 85 -0.47 5.35 14.61
CA GLU A 85 -0.03 6.23 15.71
C GLU A 85 -1.18 6.63 16.63
N TYR A 86 -2.35 6.94 16.06
CA TYR A 86 -3.54 7.26 16.85
C TYR A 86 -3.97 6.08 17.74
N LEU A 87 -3.81 4.85 17.25
CA LEU A 87 -4.05 3.62 18.00
C LEU A 87 -2.94 3.28 19.00
N GLY A 88 -1.91 4.15 19.13
CA GLY A 88 -0.84 4.02 20.10
C GLY A 88 0.40 3.23 19.60
N TYR A 89 0.42 2.82 18.33
CA TYR A 89 1.59 2.16 17.77
C TYR A 89 2.74 3.17 17.60
N ARG A 90 3.94 2.79 18.02
CA ARG A 90 5.16 3.61 17.91
C ARG A 90 6.09 3.01 16.87
N PHE A 91 6.23 3.67 15.74
CA PHE A 91 7.17 3.25 14.69
C PHE A 91 8.62 3.26 15.17
N SER A 92 9.40 2.32 14.69
CA SER A 92 10.81 2.18 15.01
C SER A 92 11.60 1.66 13.82
N SER A 93 12.88 1.95 13.78
CA SER A 93 13.87 1.30 12.91
C SER A 93 14.80 0.37 13.70
N ASP A 94 14.48 0.13 14.96
CA ASP A 94 15.21 -0.82 15.81
C ASP A 94 14.90 -2.25 15.37
N LYS A 95 15.98 -2.99 15.05
CA LYS A 95 15.87 -4.35 14.50
C LYS A 95 15.22 -5.33 15.48
N ASP A 96 15.61 -5.25 16.76
CA ASP A 96 15.13 -6.22 17.76
C ASP A 96 13.63 -6.04 18.03
N LYS A 97 13.16 -4.77 18.02
CA LYS A 97 11.74 -4.49 18.11
C LYS A 97 10.97 -5.07 16.91
N LEU A 98 11.45 -4.84 15.70
CA LEU A 98 10.79 -5.31 14.48
C LEU A 98 10.80 -6.83 14.37
N LEU A 99 11.89 -7.50 14.78
CA LEU A 99 11.96 -8.95 14.89
C LEU A 99 10.90 -9.49 15.85
N LYS A 100 10.79 -8.88 17.03
CA LYS A 100 9.81 -9.27 18.04
C LYS A 100 8.38 -9.10 17.53
N GLU A 101 8.09 -8.04 16.77
CA GLU A 101 6.78 -7.83 16.14
C GLU A 101 6.46 -8.93 15.12
N MET A 102 7.43 -9.28 14.27
CA MET A 102 7.30 -10.39 13.31
C MET A 102 7.05 -11.73 14.02
N GLU A 103 7.78 -12.03 15.08
CA GLU A 103 7.63 -13.27 15.85
C GLU A 103 6.27 -13.35 16.57
N GLN A 104 5.78 -12.24 17.10
CA GLN A 104 4.57 -12.22 17.92
C GLN A 104 3.28 -12.03 17.13
N ALA A 105 3.33 -11.21 16.08
CA ALA A 105 2.15 -10.78 15.33
C ALA A 105 2.20 -11.13 13.83
N GLY A 106 3.32 -11.66 13.33
CA GLY A 106 3.48 -11.94 11.89
C GLY A 106 3.56 -10.69 11.03
N ILE A 107 3.59 -9.49 11.62
CA ILE A 107 3.60 -8.21 10.89
C ILE A 107 4.52 -7.20 11.58
N CYS A 108 5.28 -6.45 10.78
CA CYS A 108 5.98 -5.25 11.24
C CYS A 108 5.83 -4.10 10.23
N PHE A 109 6.08 -2.88 10.68
CA PHE A 109 5.89 -1.68 9.87
C PHE A 109 7.21 -1.03 9.47
N MET A 110 7.43 -0.95 8.15
CA MET A 110 8.49 -0.17 7.52
C MET A 110 8.00 1.26 7.31
N HIS A 111 8.08 2.12 8.36
CA HIS A 111 7.61 3.51 8.28
C HIS A 111 8.58 4.35 7.43
N ALA A 112 8.16 4.77 6.25
CA ALA A 112 9.02 5.42 5.26
C ALA A 112 9.90 6.55 5.78
N PRO A 113 9.46 7.48 6.67
CA PRO A 113 10.30 8.53 7.22
C PRO A 113 11.52 8.04 8.04
N LEU A 114 11.45 6.84 8.62
CA LEU A 114 12.56 6.25 9.39
C LEU A 114 13.58 5.54 8.49
N PHE A 115 13.13 5.00 7.37
CA PHE A 115 13.96 4.17 6.50
C PHE A 115 14.50 4.91 5.27
N HIS A 116 13.88 6.05 4.87
CA HIS A 116 14.25 6.80 3.67
C HIS A 116 14.68 8.23 3.98
N PRO A 117 15.89 8.45 4.53
CA PRO A 117 16.37 9.79 4.86
C PRO A 117 16.44 10.71 3.62
N ALA A 118 16.72 10.18 2.43
CA ALA A 118 16.73 10.93 1.19
C ALA A 118 15.35 11.53 0.85
N LEU A 119 14.25 10.82 1.12
CA LEU A 119 12.89 11.34 0.92
C LEU A 119 12.56 12.47 1.90
N LYS A 120 13.11 12.44 3.10
CA LYS A 120 12.93 13.51 4.09
C LYS A 120 13.51 14.83 3.59
N ALA A 121 14.67 14.80 2.94
CA ALA A 121 15.34 15.99 2.41
C ALA A 121 14.50 16.72 1.34
N ILE A 122 13.73 15.98 0.56
CA ILE A 122 12.88 16.56 -0.52
C ILE A 122 11.42 16.78 -0.09
N GLY A 123 11.03 16.31 1.09
CA GLY A 123 9.65 16.36 1.57
C GLY A 123 9.08 17.78 1.64
N GLY A 124 9.86 18.75 2.12
CA GLY A 124 9.49 20.17 2.16
C GLY A 124 9.21 20.75 0.77
N ILE A 125 10.07 20.44 -0.21
CA ILE A 125 9.92 20.90 -1.60
C ILE A 125 8.66 20.28 -2.23
N ARG A 126 8.41 18.99 -2.02
CA ARG A 126 7.20 18.32 -2.51
C ARG A 126 5.93 18.95 -1.95
N LYS A 127 5.92 19.28 -0.65
CA LYS A 127 4.80 19.94 0.01
C LYS A 127 4.54 21.35 -0.56
N GLN A 128 5.61 22.12 -0.81
CA GLN A 128 5.50 23.46 -1.42
C GLN A 128 4.98 23.43 -2.86
N LEU A 129 5.39 22.42 -3.64
CA LEU A 129 4.91 22.24 -5.01
C LEU A 129 3.42 21.89 -5.06
N GLY A 130 2.90 21.16 -4.07
CA GLY A 130 1.47 20.82 -3.96
C GLY A 130 0.90 19.95 -5.09
N VAL A 131 1.77 19.39 -5.94
CA VAL A 131 1.36 18.57 -7.10
C VAL A 131 1.90 17.16 -7.02
N LYS A 132 1.22 16.22 -7.70
CA LYS A 132 1.72 14.86 -7.85
C LYS A 132 3.01 14.86 -8.68
N THR A 133 3.96 14.07 -8.25
CA THR A 133 5.24 13.85 -8.95
C THR A 133 5.48 12.34 -9.06
N PHE A 134 6.50 11.94 -9.79
CA PHE A 134 6.90 10.52 -9.89
C PHE A 134 7.20 9.87 -8.51
N PHE A 135 7.52 10.64 -7.48
CA PHE A 135 7.67 10.11 -6.12
C PHE A 135 6.38 9.51 -5.54
N ASN A 136 5.22 9.87 -6.06
CA ASN A 136 3.97 9.25 -5.65
C ASN A 136 3.84 7.80 -6.14
N ILE A 137 4.58 7.45 -7.19
CA ILE A 137 4.62 6.10 -7.75
C ILE A 137 5.68 5.24 -7.04
N LEU A 138 6.74 5.83 -6.47
CA LEU A 138 7.87 5.07 -5.96
C LEU A 138 7.63 4.40 -4.59
N GLY A 139 6.65 4.87 -3.81
CA GLY A 139 6.44 4.38 -2.43
C GLY A 139 6.42 2.85 -2.31
N PRO A 140 5.51 2.15 -2.99
CA PRO A 140 5.44 0.69 -2.92
C PRO A 140 6.66 -0.06 -3.51
N LEU A 141 7.48 0.61 -4.31
CA LEU A 141 8.64 0.00 -4.96
C LEU A 141 9.93 0.06 -4.12
N VAL A 142 9.88 0.74 -2.98
CA VAL A 142 11.09 1.02 -2.16
C VAL A 142 10.98 0.50 -0.74
N ASN A 143 10.26 -0.59 -0.51
CA ASN A 143 10.20 -1.21 0.80
C ASN A 143 11.61 -1.66 1.23
N PRO A 144 12.15 -1.15 2.36
CA PRO A 144 13.52 -1.43 2.81
C PRO A 144 13.75 -2.89 3.23
N ALA A 145 12.69 -3.64 3.55
CA ALA A 145 12.75 -5.07 3.83
C ALA A 145 12.81 -5.94 2.57
N SER A 146 12.65 -5.36 1.37
CA SER A 146 12.72 -6.05 0.08
C SER A 146 11.84 -7.31 0.01
N PRO A 147 10.53 -7.23 0.32
CA PRO A 147 9.63 -8.38 0.35
C PRO A 147 9.60 -9.09 -1.01
N ARG A 148 9.44 -10.42 -0.98
CA ARG A 148 9.32 -11.23 -2.20
C ARG A 148 7.95 -11.14 -2.84
N PHE A 149 6.91 -10.98 -2.03
CA PHE A 149 5.52 -10.87 -2.48
C PHE A 149 5.03 -9.44 -2.32
N GLN A 150 4.21 -8.99 -3.26
CA GLN A 150 3.70 -7.62 -3.24
C GLN A 150 2.29 -7.52 -3.80
N LEU A 151 1.37 -6.97 -3.01
CA LEU A 151 0.09 -6.48 -3.48
C LEU A 151 0.14 -4.95 -3.49
N SER A 152 0.01 -4.34 -4.66
CA SER A 152 0.05 -2.88 -4.79
C SER A 152 -1.17 -2.33 -5.51
N GLY A 153 -1.82 -1.36 -4.90
CA GLY A 153 -2.85 -0.58 -5.55
C GLY A 153 -2.28 0.63 -6.29
N VAL A 154 -2.86 0.98 -7.42
CA VAL A 154 -2.47 2.13 -8.23
C VAL A 154 -3.65 2.99 -8.61
N PHE A 155 -3.42 4.30 -8.73
CA PHE A 155 -4.49 5.29 -8.95
C PHE A 155 -4.95 5.43 -10.40
N ASN A 156 -4.30 4.76 -11.37
CA ASN A 156 -4.73 4.67 -12.77
C ASN A 156 -4.07 3.50 -13.49
N ILE A 157 -4.56 3.19 -14.68
CA ILE A 157 -4.13 2.04 -15.47
C ILE A 157 -2.70 2.20 -16.02
N GLU A 158 -2.26 3.42 -16.32
CA GLU A 158 -0.90 3.72 -16.79
C GLU A 158 0.12 3.40 -15.69
N ALA A 159 -0.18 3.78 -14.44
CA ALA A 159 0.63 3.40 -13.28
C ALA A 159 0.67 1.87 -13.13
N GLY A 160 -0.44 1.17 -13.35
CA GLY A 160 -0.49 -0.30 -13.34
C GLY A 160 0.46 -0.94 -14.33
N ARG A 161 0.49 -0.44 -15.56
CA ARG A 161 1.43 -0.92 -16.59
C ARG A 161 2.89 -0.64 -16.22
N VAL A 162 3.19 0.58 -15.73
CA VAL A 162 4.53 0.94 -15.26
C VAL A 162 4.98 0.00 -14.14
N TYR A 163 4.11 -0.26 -13.15
CA TYR A 163 4.39 -1.18 -12.05
C TYR A 163 4.65 -2.61 -12.54
N SER A 164 3.81 -3.11 -13.44
CA SER A 164 3.99 -4.42 -14.03
C SER A 164 5.37 -4.56 -14.68
N TYR A 165 5.79 -3.57 -15.48
CA TYR A 165 7.13 -3.55 -16.08
C TYR A 165 8.26 -3.50 -15.06
N LEU A 166 8.14 -2.68 -14.02
CA LEU A 166 9.16 -2.53 -12.99
C LEU A 166 9.32 -3.82 -12.17
N LEU A 167 8.19 -4.40 -11.72
CA LEU A 167 8.18 -5.58 -10.86
C LEU A 167 8.53 -6.88 -11.61
N GLN A 168 8.25 -6.95 -12.92
CA GLN A 168 8.71 -8.08 -13.75
C GLN A 168 10.23 -8.18 -13.84
N ARG A 169 10.95 -7.06 -13.77
CA ARG A 169 12.43 -7.04 -13.76
C ARG A 169 13.02 -7.49 -12.43
N GLU A 170 12.22 -7.51 -11.38
CA GLU A 170 12.62 -8.01 -10.06
C GLU A 170 12.22 -9.49 -9.91
N ASN A 171 12.91 -10.22 -9.04
CA ASN A 171 12.52 -11.59 -8.70
C ASN A 171 11.38 -11.60 -7.66
N LYS A 172 10.32 -10.80 -7.90
CA LYS A 172 9.14 -10.71 -7.04
C LYS A 172 7.94 -11.38 -7.66
N GLN A 173 7.08 -11.93 -6.82
CA GLN A 173 5.71 -12.25 -7.17
C GLN A 173 4.84 -11.05 -6.80
N PHE A 174 3.95 -10.64 -7.70
CA PHE A 174 3.18 -9.43 -7.48
C PHE A 174 1.78 -9.50 -8.08
N SER A 175 0.88 -8.78 -7.44
CA SER A 175 -0.40 -8.36 -7.99
C SER A 175 -0.51 -6.84 -7.87
N VAL A 176 -0.73 -6.16 -9.01
CA VAL A 176 -1.00 -4.72 -9.05
C VAL A 176 -2.45 -4.52 -9.42
N VAL A 177 -3.19 -3.77 -8.63
CA VAL A 177 -4.65 -3.64 -8.77
C VAL A 177 -5.06 -2.20 -9.07
N TYR A 178 -6.09 -2.07 -9.89
CA TYR A 178 -6.77 -0.83 -10.20
C TYR A 178 -8.25 -1.10 -10.45
N SER A 179 -9.15 -0.60 -9.60
CA SER A 179 -10.59 -0.67 -9.85
C SER A 179 -10.99 0.32 -10.93
N LEU A 180 -11.83 -0.11 -11.88
CA LEU A 180 -12.15 0.68 -13.10
C LEU A 180 -12.85 2.01 -12.81
N ASP A 181 -13.43 2.17 -11.65
CA ASP A 181 -14.05 3.40 -11.17
C ASP A 181 -13.09 4.28 -10.34
N GLY A 182 -11.78 3.94 -10.33
CA GLY A 182 -10.69 4.82 -9.89
C GLY A 182 -10.15 4.57 -8.50
N TYR A 183 -10.54 3.50 -7.80
CA TYR A 183 -9.91 3.12 -6.53
C TYR A 183 -8.57 2.41 -6.78
N ASP A 184 -7.60 2.64 -5.90
CA ASP A 184 -6.32 1.97 -5.91
C ASP A 184 -6.29 0.68 -5.06
N GLU A 185 -7.44 0.02 -4.92
CA GLU A 185 -7.64 -1.23 -4.18
C GLU A 185 -8.80 -2.01 -4.83
N VAL A 186 -8.99 -3.27 -4.44
CA VAL A 186 -10.21 -4.01 -4.80
C VAL A 186 -11.37 -3.41 -4.00
N SER A 187 -12.14 -2.54 -4.62
CA SER A 187 -13.19 -1.76 -3.97
C SER A 187 -14.54 -2.49 -3.88
N LEU A 188 -14.76 -3.49 -4.72
CA LEU A 188 -16.06 -4.16 -4.98
C LEU A 188 -17.15 -3.21 -5.52
N THR A 189 -16.81 -1.99 -5.88
CA THR A 189 -17.74 -1.02 -6.48
C THR A 189 -17.81 -1.13 -8.01
N ALA A 190 -16.78 -1.74 -8.61
CA ALA A 190 -16.64 -2.01 -10.04
C ALA A 190 -15.69 -3.18 -10.27
N ASP A 191 -15.51 -3.57 -11.53
CA ASP A 191 -14.49 -4.52 -11.92
C ASP A 191 -13.09 -3.98 -11.60
N VAL A 192 -12.18 -4.89 -11.26
CA VAL A 192 -10.78 -4.59 -10.95
C VAL A 192 -9.85 -5.16 -12.01
N LYS A 193 -8.97 -4.31 -12.54
CA LYS A 193 -7.85 -4.71 -13.39
C LYS A 193 -6.69 -5.17 -12.53
N ILE A 194 -6.18 -6.37 -12.79
CA ILE A 194 -5.05 -6.97 -12.10
C ILE A 194 -3.91 -7.19 -13.09
N PHE A 195 -2.72 -6.72 -12.74
CA PHE A 195 -1.48 -7.01 -13.44
C PHE A 195 -0.63 -7.93 -12.57
N SER A 196 -0.13 -9.01 -13.14
CA SER A 196 0.73 -9.99 -12.45
C SER A 196 1.85 -10.48 -13.37
N ARG A 197 2.70 -11.37 -12.87
CA ARG A 197 3.68 -12.05 -13.74
C ARG A 197 3.05 -12.90 -14.84
N ASN A 198 1.84 -13.41 -14.59
CA ASN A 198 1.13 -14.29 -15.51
C ASN A 198 0.30 -13.52 -16.55
N GLY A 199 0.34 -12.18 -16.50
CA GLY A 199 -0.38 -11.32 -17.43
C GLY A 199 -1.41 -10.44 -16.74
N GLU A 200 -2.43 -10.04 -17.50
CA GLU A 200 -3.45 -9.10 -17.07
C GLU A 200 -4.82 -9.79 -17.00
N ASN A 201 -5.52 -9.59 -15.89
CA ASN A 201 -6.87 -10.10 -15.70
C ASN A 201 -7.82 -8.93 -15.39
N LEU A 202 -9.09 -9.15 -15.68
CA LEU A 202 -10.19 -8.29 -15.24
C LEU A 202 -11.12 -9.17 -14.42
N LEU A 203 -11.31 -8.83 -13.14
CA LEU A 203 -12.18 -9.55 -12.23
C LEU A 203 -13.34 -8.66 -11.81
N SER A 204 -14.54 -9.23 -11.78
CA SER A 204 -15.72 -8.60 -11.22
C SER A 204 -15.83 -8.87 -9.72
N PRO A 205 -16.65 -8.14 -8.97
CA PRO A 205 -16.97 -8.47 -7.57
C PRO A 205 -17.44 -9.91 -7.38
N ALA A 206 -18.20 -10.46 -8.34
CA ALA A 206 -18.68 -11.83 -8.31
C ALA A 206 -17.54 -12.88 -8.37
N ASP A 207 -16.40 -12.58 -9.00
CA ASP A 207 -15.23 -13.47 -9.03
C ASP A 207 -14.59 -13.60 -7.63
N PHE A 208 -14.83 -12.63 -6.75
CA PHE A 208 -14.47 -12.70 -5.31
C PHE A 208 -15.59 -13.31 -4.46
N GLY A 209 -16.72 -13.68 -5.04
CA GLY A 209 -17.89 -14.19 -4.34
C GLY A 209 -18.76 -13.13 -3.66
N PHE A 210 -18.66 -11.87 -4.10
CA PHE A 210 -19.38 -10.73 -3.54
C PHE A 210 -20.23 -10.01 -4.61
N GLU A 211 -21.22 -9.26 -4.13
CA GLU A 211 -22.01 -8.35 -4.96
C GLU A 211 -21.33 -6.98 -5.09
N ILE A 212 -21.76 -6.21 -6.10
CA ILE A 212 -21.36 -4.80 -6.24
C ILE A 212 -21.92 -4.01 -5.06
N ILE A 213 -21.07 -3.18 -4.44
CA ILE A 213 -21.45 -2.31 -3.32
C ILE A 213 -21.45 -0.83 -3.71
N ASP A 214 -22.13 0.00 -2.94
CA ASP A 214 -22.10 1.45 -3.12
C ASP A 214 -20.79 2.04 -2.56
N GLY A 215 -20.07 2.81 -3.38
CA GLY A 215 -18.82 3.46 -3.01
C GLY A 215 -18.93 4.44 -1.84
N SER A 216 -20.11 4.97 -1.54
CA SER A 216 -20.33 5.82 -0.36
C SER A 216 -20.07 5.08 0.96
N LEU A 217 -20.18 3.75 0.97
CA LEU A 217 -19.93 2.92 2.14
C LEU A 217 -18.44 2.83 2.49
N LEU A 218 -17.55 3.16 1.56
CA LEU A 218 -16.08 3.01 1.72
C LEU A 218 -15.40 4.22 2.37
N GLN A 219 -16.13 5.26 2.73
CA GLN A 219 -15.56 6.50 3.25
C GLN A 219 -14.92 6.31 4.64
N ALA A 220 -13.70 6.84 4.79
CA ALA A 220 -12.92 6.76 6.03
C ALA A 220 -13.41 7.72 7.14
N GLY A 221 -14.40 8.55 6.86
CA GLY A 221 -14.68 9.71 7.69
C GLY A 221 -13.77 10.91 7.38
N SER A 222 -13.87 11.96 8.19
CA SER A 222 -13.17 13.23 7.99
C SER A 222 -11.96 13.42 8.90
N THR A 223 -11.80 12.55 9.91
CA THR A 223 -10.77 12.64 10.95
C THR A 223 -10.01 11.33 11.11
N VAL A 224 -8.79 11.41 11.65
CA VAL A 224 -8.00 10.22 12.02
C VAL A 224 -8.71 9.39 13.09
N GLN A 225 -9.46 10.02 13.99
CA GLN A 225 -10.22 9.34 15.03
C GLN A 225 -11.32 8.46 14.42
N GLU A 226 -12.10 8.99 13.49
CA GLU A 226 -13.14 8.23 12.77
C GLU A 226 -12.55 7.06 12.01
N ALA A 227 -11.45 7.28 11.28
CA ALA A 227 -10.74 6.23 10.56
C ALA A 227 -10.19 5.13 11.50
N ALA A 228 -9.65 5.51 12.65
CA ALA A 228 -9.17 4.57 13.66
C ALA A 228 -10.31 3.78 14.32
N GLY A 229 -11.46 4.42 14.56
CA GLY A 229 -12.67 3.76 15.06
C GLY A 229 -13.14 2.67 14.07
N ALA A 230 -13.33 3.04 12.80
CA ALA A 230 -13.71 2.09 11.75
C ALA A 230 -12.68 0.95 11.60
N PHE A 231 -11.40 1.25 11.71
CA PHE A 231 -10.32 0.26 11.66
C PHE A 231 -10.48 -0.83 12.74
N ILE A 232 -10.70 -0.42 13.99
CA ILE A 232 -10.90 -1.35 15.12
C ILE A 232 -12.21 -2.13 14.96
N GLU A 233 -13.31 -1.47 14.59
CA GLU A 233 -14.60 -2.14 14.38
C GLU A 233 -14.51 -3.26 13.32
N ILE A 234 -13.76 -3.03 12.24
CA ILE A 234 -13.55 -4.04 11.20
C ILE A 234 -12.74 -5.22 11.76
N LEU A 235 -11.63 -4.97 12.44
CA LEU A 235 -10.80 -6.04 13.03
C LEU A 235 -11.54 -6.85 14.10
N GLU A 236 -12.41 -6.20 14.87
CA GLU A 236 -13.25 -6.86 15.89
C GLU A 236 -14.51 -7.51 15.33
N ASN A 237 -14.68 -7.52 14.00
CA ASN A 237 -15.86 -8.06 13.30
C ASN A 237 -17.19 -7.38 13.70
N LYS A 238 -17.14 -6.10 14.08
CA LYS A 238 -18.28 -5.28 14.50
C LYS A 238 -18.79 -4.32 13.42
N SER A 239 -18.07 -4.21 12.32
CA SER A 239 -18.42 -3.32 11.20
C SER A 239 -19.50 -3.93 10.29
N THR A 240 -19.95 -3.14 9.32
CA THR A 240 -20.89 -3.59 8.29
C THR A 240 -20.27 -4.62 7.36
N GLU A 241 -21.10 -5.50 6.76
CA GLU A 241 -20.63 -6.54 5.84
C GLU A 241 -19.86 -5.98 4.64
N PRO A 242 -20.27 -4.89 3.95
CA PRO A 242 -19.52 -4.38 2.80
C PRO A 242 -18.08 -4.03 3.11
N LEU A 243 -17.77 -3.41 4.26
CA LEU A 243 -16.40 -3.07 4.65
C LEU A 243 -15.54 -4.32 4.89
N LYS A 244 -16.11 -5.35 5.53
CA LYS A 244 -15.43 -6.63 5.75
C LYS A 244 -15.17 -7.36 4.43
N GLN A 245 -16.14 -7.36 3.51
CA GLN A 245 -16.02 -7.98 2.19
C GLN A 245 -14.89 -7.35 1.36
N VAL A 246 -14.76 -6.02 1.38
CA VAL A 246 -13.65 -5.32 0.71
C VAL A 246 -12.29 -5.76 1.28
N VAL A 247 -12.15 -5.84 2.61
CA VAL A 247 -10.91 -6.30 3.24
C VAL A 247 -10.64 -7.77 2.88
N MET A 248 -11.67 -8.63 2.89
CA MET A 248 -11.53 -10.04 2.53
C MET A 248 -11.14 -10.23 1.06
N ALA A 249 -11.70 -9.45 0.13
CA ALA A 249 -11.34 -9.52 -1.29
C ALA A 249 -9.87 -9.16 -1.52
N ASN A 250 -9.39 -8.06 -0.89
CA ASN A 250 -7.98 -7.68 -0.94
C ASN A 250 -7.07 -8.71 -0.27
N ALA A 251 -7.48 -9.27 0.87
CA ALA A 251 -6.71 -10.30 1.56
C ALA A 251 -6.64 -11.61 0.75
N ALA A 252 -7.73 -12.05 0.16
CA ALA A 252 -7.77 -13.22 -0.70
C ALA A 252 -6.80 -13.10 -1.89
N LEU A 253 -6.78 -11.92 -2.54
CA LEU A 253 -5.84 -11.65 -3.62
C LEU A 253 -4.38 -11.59 -3.14
N ALA A 254 -4.13 -11.12 -1.92
CA ALA A 254 -2.80 -11.05 -1.34
C ALA A 254 -2.23 -12.42 -0.93
N ILE A 255 -3.11 -13.39 -0.61
CA ILE A 255 -2.75 -14.75 -0.16
C ILE A 255 -2.54 -15.69 -1.36
N GLN A 256 -3.16 -15.42 -2.51
CA GLN A 256 -3.10 -16.22 -3.73
C GLN A 256 -1.71 -16.19 -4.40
#